data_dea4e005bbab1588b19e67fe432d650a
#
_entry.id   dea4e005bbab1588b19e67fe432d650a
#
_cell.length_a   1.000
_cell.length_b   1.000
_cell.length_c   1.000
_cell.angle_alpha   90.00
_cell.angle_beta   90.00
_cell.angle_gamma   90.00
#
_symmetry.space_group_name_H-M   'P 1'
#
loop_
_entity.id
_entity.type
_entity.pdbx_description
1 polymer ?
#
loop_
_entity_poly.entity_id
_entity_poly.type
_entity_poly.pdbx_seq_one_letter_code
_entity_poly.pdbx_strand_id
1 'polypeptide(L)'
;MTSVTVDGQNVLLMNVGGQVRAYANTCPHQAGPLDEGDFDGETLVCARHLWEFDAATGCGINPDNARLTVFGCKIGADGTIWVDVGR
;
A
#
# COMPACT_ATOMS: atom_id res chain seq x y z
N MET A 1 -3.02 7.03 6.00
CA MET A 1 -2.02 6.02 5.58
C MET A 1 -0.65 6.38 6.11
N THR A 2 0.18 5.40 6.33
CA THR A 2 1.46 5.54 7.01
C THR A 2 2.50 4.69 6.28
N SER A 3 3.75 5.13 6.26
CA SER A 3 4.84 4.30 5.75
C SER A 3 5.80 3.93 6.87
N VAL A 4 6.34 2.72 6.79
CA VAL A 4 7.33 2.20 7.74
C VAL A 4 8.40 1.43 6.97
N THR A 5 9.58 1.26 7.59
CA THR A 5 10.64 0.45 7.00
C THR A 5 10.71 -0.90 7.72
N VAL A 6 10.62 -1.97 6.95
CA VAL A 6 10.71 -3.36 7.46
C VAL A 6 11.78 -4.08 6.66
N ASP A 7 12.84 -4.54 7.32
CA ASP A 7 13.95 -5.25 6.68
C ASP A 7 14.52 -4.51 5.47
N GLY A 8 14.64 -3.19 5.57
CA GLY A 8 15.15 -2.35 4.49
C GLY A 8 14.14 -2.02 3.40
N GLN A 9 12.91 -2.52 3.51
CA GLN A 9 11.83 -2.23 2.56
C GLN A 9 10.93 -1.12 3.10
N ASN A 10 10.60 -0.15 2.24
CA ASN A 10 9.64 0.88 2.60
C ASN A 10 8.22 0.36 2.33
N VAL A 11 7.44 0.26 3.39
CA VAL A 11 6.11 -0.38 3.36
C VAL A 11 5.04 0.67 3.62
N LEU A 12 4.02 0.70 2.77
CA LEU A 12 2.85 1.53 2.92
C LEU A 12 1.77 0.75 3.68
N LEU A 13 1.27 1.32 4.76
CA LEU A 13 0.18 0.73 5.54
C LEU A 13 -1.08 1.56 5.37
N MET A 14 -2.19 0.91 5.08
CA MET A 14 -3.50 1.55 4.96
C MET A 14 -4.54 0.76 5.72
N ASN A 15 -5.47 1.47 6.35
CA ASN A 15 -6.63 0.86 6.97
C ASN A 15 -7.80 0.90 5.99
N VAL A 16 -8.22 -0.26 5.52
CA VAL A 16 -9.30 -0.40 4.53
C VAL A 16 -10.44 -1.16 5.18
N GLY A 17 -11.51 -0.46 5.54
CA GLY A 17 -12.67 -1.09 6.16
C GLY A 17 -12.38 -1.79 7.48
N GLY A 18 -11.44 -1.27 8.26
CA GLY A 18 -11.04 -1.87 9.52
C GLY A 18 -9.94 -2.92 9.41
N GLN A 19 -9.45 -3.20 8.20
CA GLN A 19 -8.36 -4.14 7.99
C GLN A 19 -7.11 -3.41 7.52
N VAL A 20 -5.96 -3.75 8.09
CA VAL A 20 -4.67 -3.18 7.67
C VAL A 20 -4.19 -3.91 6.43
N ARG A 21 -3.81 -3.13 5.41
CA ARG A 21 -3.21 -3.64 4.17
C ARG A 21 -1.81 -3.09 4.04
N ALA A 22 -0.88 -3.90 3.57
CA ALA A 22 0.52 -3.53 3.41
C ALA A 22 0.95 -3.68 1.95
N TYR A 23 1.57 -2.64 1.41
CA TYR A 23 2.06 -2.62 0.04
C TYR A 23 3.47 -2.03 0.01
N ALA A 24 4.24 -2.32 -1.03
CA ALA A 24 5.47 -1.57 -1.27
C ALA A 24 5.10 -0.09 -1.48
N ASN A 25 5.80 0.81 -0.80
CA ASN A 25 5.54 2.25 -0.90
C ASN A 25 6.19 2.82 -2.16
N THR A 26 5.83 2.24 -3.31
CA THR A 26 6.42 2.57 -4.61
C THR A 26 5.35 2.45 -5.68
N CYS A 27 5.16 3.54 -6.43
CA CYS A 27 4.25 3.52 -7.56
C CYS A 27 4.83 2.65 -8.68
N PRO A 28 4.10 1.67 -9.23
CA PRO A 28 4.62 0.79 -10.28
C PRO A 28 4.92 1.51 -11.58
N HIS A 29 4.38 2.69 -11.79
CA HIS A 29 4.65 3.49 -12.99
C HIS A 29 6.02 4.17 -12.92
N GLN A 30 6.27 4.86 -11.82
CA GLN A 30 7.54 5.54 -11.58
C GLN A 30 7.85 5.41 -10.10
N ALA A 31 8.91 4.84 -9.72
CA ALA A 31 9.31 4.49 -8.35
C ALA A 31 9.16 5.61 -7.30
N GLY A 32 8.13 6.44 -7.41
CA GLY A 32 7.81 7.49 -6.45
C GLY A 32 7.03 6.93 -5.26
N PRO A 33 7.14 7.55 -4.09
CA PRO A 33 6.45 7.06 -2.90
C PRO A 33 4.93 7.26 -3.01
N LEU A 34 4.17 6.21 -2.67
CA LEU A 34 2.72 6.24 -2.71
C LEU A 34 2.13 7.05 -1.55
N ASP A 35 2.84 7.16 -0.44
CA ASP A 35 2.34 7.87 0.75
C ASP A 35 2.25 9.37 0.55
N GLU A 36 2.77 9.90 -0.56
CA GLU A 36 2.58 11.30 -0.95
C GLU A 36 1.27 11.52 -1.71
N GLY A 37 0.56 10.44 -2.07
CA GLY A 37 -0.71 10.53 -2.77
C GLY A 37 -1.90 10.68 -1.83
N ASP A 38 -3.09 10.42 -2.36
CA ASP A 38 -4.34 10.54 -1.61
C ASP A 38 -4.99 9.17 -1.41
N PHE A 39 -5.55 8.97 -0.23
CA PHE A 39 -6.29 7.76 0.11
C PHE A 39 -7.60 8.16 0.78
N ASP A 40 -8.74 7.74 0.18
CA ASP A 40 -10.06 8.12 0.68
C ASP A 40 -10.73 7.02 1.51
N GLY A 41 -10.01 5.95 1.83
CA GLY A 41 -10.54 4.80 2.55
C GLY A 41 -10.80 3.59 1.65
N GLU A 42 -10.87 3.79 0.34
CA GLU A 42 -11.12 2.73 -0.65
C GLU A 42 -10.13 2.79 -1.81
N THR A 43 -9.82 3.98 -2.29
CA THR A 43 -9.00 4.21 -3.47
C THR A 43 -7.74 4.97 -3.09
N LEU A 44 -6.60 4.48 -3.55
CA LEU A 44 -5.31 5.15 -3.44
C LEU A 44 -4.97 5.79 -4.78
N VAL A 45 -4.65 7.09 -4.76
CA VAL A 45 -4.27 7.84 -5.96
C VAL A 45 -2.81 8.25 -5.85
N CYS A 46 -1.99 7.86 -6.83
CA CYS A 46 -0.59 8.24 -6.90
C CYS A 46 -0.47 9.74 -7.18
N ALA A 47 0.36 10.45 -6.40
CA ALA A 47 0.48 11.91 -6.52
C ALA A 47 1.06 12.37 -7.86
N ARG A 48 1.88 11.54 -8.53
CA ARG A 48 2.63 11.98 -9.70
C ARG A 48 1.83 11.96 -10.99
N HIS A 49 1.06 10.87 -11.22
CA HIS A 49 0.33 10.70 -12.48
C HIS A 49 -1.14 10.39 -12.26
N LEU A 50 -1.61 10.54 -11.02
CA LEU A 50 -2.99 10.30 -10.64
C LEU A 50 -3.48 8.88 -11.01
N TRP A 51 -2.56 7.90 -11.00
CA TRP A 51 -2.94 6.51 -11.15
C TRP A 51 -3.75 6.07 -9.93
N GLU A 52 -4.82 5.32 -10.18
CA GLU A 52 -5.76 4.92 -9.15
C GLU A 52 -5.66 3.43 -8.89
N PHE A 53 -5.67 3.05 -7.61
CA PHE A 53 -5.57 1.66 -7.18
C PHE A 53 -6.66 1.36 -6.16
N ASP A 54 -7.21 0.14 -6.23
CA ASP A 54 -8.08 -0.38 -5.18
C ASP A 54 -7.22 -0.72 -3.96
N ALA A 55 -7.42 0.00 -2.85
CA ALA A 55 -6.59 -0.19 -1.67
C ALA A 55 -6.82 -1.54 -1.00
N ALA A 56 -7.96 -2.18 -1.19
CA ALA A 56 -8.23 -3.49 -0.59
C ALA A 56 -7.46 -4.62 -1.29
N THR A 57 -7.22 -4.50 -2.60
CA THR A 57 -6.61 -5.58 -3.38
C THR A 57 -5.25 -5.21 -3.98
N GLY A 58 -4.95 -3.92 -4.12
CA GLY A 58 -3.75 -3.44 -4.81
C GLY A 58 -3.89 -3.43 -6.32
N CYS A 59 -5.04 -3.79 -6.85
CA CYS A 59 -5.27 -3.79 -8.29
C CYS A 59 -5.48 -2.38 -8.82
N GLY A 60 -4.95 -2.12 -10.02
CA GLY A 60 -5.17 -0.84 -10.69
C GLY A 60 -6.63 -0.66 -11.09
N ILE A 61 -7.12 0.56 -10.89
CA ILE A 61 -8.43 0.98 -11.39
C ILE A 61 -8.23 1.74 -12.70
N ASN A 62 -7.26 2.65 -12.71
CA ASN A 62 -6.93 3.43 -13.88
C ASN A 62 -5.43 3.77 -13.86
N PRO A 63 -4.60 3.09 -14.64
CA PRO A 63 -4.94 2.02 -15.58
C PRO A 63 -5.19 0.68 -14.86
N ASP A 64 -6.03 -0.17 -15.45
CA ASP A 64 -6.42 -1.44 -14.83
C ASP A 64 -5.38 -2.55 -14.99
N ASN A 65 -4.31 -2.32 -15.75
CA ASN A 65 -3.23 -3.28 -15.93
C ASN A 65 -2.07 -3.09 -14.96
N ALA A 66 -2.16 -2.11 -14.06
CA ALA A 66 -1.15 -1.87 -13.05
C ALA A 66 -1.53 -2.59 -11.75
N ARG A 67 -0.52 -2.92 -10.94
CA ARG A 67 -0.73 -3.53 -9.63
C ARG A 67 0.30 -3.04 -8.65
N LEU A 68 -0.13 -2.86 -7.39
CA LEU A 68 0.80 -2.62 -6.29
C LEU A 68 1.45 -3.95 -5.88
N THR A 69 2.66 -3.87 -5.35
CA THR A 69 3.31 -5.03 -4.74
C THR A 69 2.68 -5.24 -3.36
N VAL A 70 2.07 -6.40 -3.15
CA VAL A 70 1.33 -6.72 -1.92
C VAL A 70 2.25 -7.45 -0.95
N PHE A 71 2.24 -7.03 0.31
CA PHE A 71 2.93 -7.73 1.39
C PHE A 71 1.90 -8.37 2.33
N GLY A 72 2.23 -9.53 2.87
CA GLY A 72 1.44 -10.16 3.92
C GLY A 72 1.45 -9.30 5.17
N CYS A 73 0.33 -9.25 5.87
CA CYS A 73 0.18 -8.40 7.05
C CYS A 73 -0.77 -9.07 8.04
N LYS A 74 -0.41 -9.03 9.33
CA LYS A 74 -1.29 -9.50 10.40
C LYS A 74 -1.14 -8.65 11.64
N ILE A 75 -2.17 -8.61 12.46
CA ILE A 75 -2.16 -7.90 13.73
C ILE A 75 -2.08 -8.93 14.86
N GLY A 76 -1.09 -8.78 15.72
CA GLY A 76 -0.93 -9.62 16.89
C GLY A 76 -1.95 -9.30 17.98
N ALA A 77 -2.03 -10.15 19.00
CA ALA A 77 -2.98 -10.01 20.11
C ALA A 77 -2.76 -8.71 20.90
N ASP A 78 -1.54 -8.18 20.88
CA ASP A 78 -1.17 -6.93 21.57
C ASP A 78 -1.32 -5.68 20.68
N GLY A 79 -1.85 -5.83 19.46
CA GLY A 79 -2.01 -4.74 18.52
C GLY A 79 -0.80 -4.50 17.63
N THR A 80 0.26 -5.29 17.78
CA THR A 80 1.46 -5.16 16.92
C THR A 80 1.14 -5.57 15.49
N ILE A 81 1.54 -4.75 14.53
CA ILE A 81 1.38 -5.06 13.10
C ILE A 81 2.63 -5.76 12.60
N TRP A 82 2.47 -6.96 12.07
CA TRP A 82 3.54 -7.76 11.49
C TRP A 82 3.42 -7.72 9.97
N VAL A 83 4.51 -7.40 9.30
CA VAL A 83 4.54 -7.34 7.83
C VAL A 83 5.58 -8.31 7.31
N ASP A 84 5.17 -9.14 6.35
CA ASP A 84 6.05 -10.07 5.66
C ASP A 84 6.43 -9.47 4.30
N VAL A 85 7.69 -9.07 4.16
CA VAL A 85 8.20 -8.46 2.91
C VAL A 85 8.84 -9.49 1.98
N GLY A 86 8.60 -10.77 2.19
CA GLY A 86 9.06 -11.82 1.29
C GLY A 86 10.50 -12.26 1.51
N ARG A 87 11.02 -12.12 2.70
CA ARG A 87 12.39 -12.52 3.04
C ARG A 87 12.41 -13.61 4.07
#